data_b6e8a5bd5d75b87dd5d0a9eecfa20b56
#
_entry.id   b6e8a5bd5d75b87dd5d0a9eecfa20b56
#
_cell.length_a   1.000
_cell.length_b   1.000
_cell.length_c   1.000
_cell.angle_alpha   90.00
_cell.angle_beta   90.00
_cell.angle_gamma   90.00
#
_symmetry.space_group_name_H-M   'P 1'
#
loop_
_entity.id
_entity.type
_entity.pdbx_description
1 polymer ?
#
loop_
_entity_poly.entity_id
_entity_poly.type
_entity_poly.pdbx_seq_one_letter_code
_entity_poly.pdbx_strand_id
1 'polypeptide(L)'
;MPRVEPDDSRVPVTVLTGFLGAGKTTLLNRILTEAHGQRIAVIENEFGEIGIDDALVINADEEVFEMNNGCICCTVRGDLIRILGSLMKRHERFDRILIETTGLADPGPVAQTFFVDEDLRAALRLDGIITLVDAVHAETQLSEHREAVEQVAFADILLISKADLANSAQLHALHRRLASINALARQRVVQHAQTPIASLLDLGGFDPNRVLETRPGFLEPEYPFEWAGVFNWPGERLVADIGPGPDPTLGLMAFTLDQTCPDLDAAIALADPHFRPAPSATNGTALHLGLQCATVRCPQTPADARQRVAFVDQGLRRGQPVVVLTQHGPEEFDLRWLDTTGQHIEPTDERRLVAAHSHDEQITSVGLATSAPLALDRVNAWLGPLIRTRGQDILRMKGVLAIDGDDRRWVLQGVHMLVDSAADRLWSPSEPRRSELVLIGRGLDRQALQRGFSACQV
;
A
#
# COMPACT_ATOMS: atom_id res chain seq x y z
N MET A 1 11.11 18.45 -23.98
CA MET A 1 12.31 17.76 -24.47
C MET A 1 12.21 16.31 -24.03
N PRO A 2 12.47 15.33 -24.89
CA PRO A 2 12.44 13.93 -24.47
C PRO A 2 13.53 13.71 -23.41
N ARG A 3 13.16 13.05 -22.29
CA ARG A 3 14.09 12.63 -21.25
C ARG A 3 15.02 11.59 -21.86
N VAL A 4 16.32 11.88 -21.91
CA VAL A 4 17.35 10.86 -22.15
C VAL A 4 17.53 10.15 -20.81
N GLU A 5 16.82 9.04 -20.62
CA GLU A 5 17.15 8.10 -19.54
C GLU A 5 18.54 7.51 -19.85
N PRO A 6 19.37 7.19 -18.84
CA PRO A 6 20.56 6.41 -19.09
C PRO A 6 20.11 5.12 -19.78
N ASP A 7 20.74 4.81 -20.89
CA ASP A 7 20.46 3.65 -21.75
C ASP A 7 20.73 2.37 -20.93
N ASP A 8 19.71 1.91 -20.19
CA ASP A 8 19.76 0.63 -19.47
C ASP A 8 19.56 -0.48 -20.49
N SER A 9 20.67 -0.99 -20.99
CA SER A 9 20.71 -2.04 -22.02
C SER A 9 20.17 -3.40 -21.54
N ARG A 10 19.80 -3.53 -20.28
CA ARG A 10 19.24 -4.78 -19.73
C ARG A 10 17.83 -5.04 -20.26
N VAL A 11 17.56 -6.31 -20.57
CA VAL A 11 16.24 -6.72 -21.04
C VAL A 11 15.21 -6.60 -19.90
N PRO A 12 14.11 -5.85 -20.08
CA PRO A 12 13.07 -5.72 -19.07
C PRO A 12 12.26 -7.01 -18.94
N VAL A 13 11.98 -7.37 -17.68
CA VAL A 13 11.17 -8.53 -17.30
C VAL A 13 9.93 -8.04 -16.56
N THR A 14 8.75 -8.39 -17.06
CA THR A 14 7.47 -8.13 -16.41
C THR A 14 6.92 -9.43 -15.85
N VAL A 15 6.50 -9.43 -14.59
CA VAL A 15 5.83 -10.58 -13.94
C VAL A 15 4.33 -10.34 -13.94
N LEU A 16 3.58 -11.31 -14.46
CA LEU A 16 2.12 -11.34 -14.45
C LEU A 16 1.66 -12.36 -13.42
N THR A 17 0.93 -11.92 -12.41
CA THR A 17 0.39 -12.76 -11.35
C THR A 17 -1.06 -12.40 -11.05
N GLY A 18 -1.68 -13.10 -10.12
CA GLY A 18 -3.06 -12.92 -9.70
C GLY A 18 -3.69 -14.26 -9.38
N PHE A 19 -4.69 -14.26 -8.50
CA PHE A 19 -5.30 -15.46 -7.99
C PHE A 19 -6.03 -16.26 -9.10
N LEU A 20 -6.42 -17.51 -8.80
CA LEU A 20 -7.12 -18.38 -9.74
C LEU A 20 -8.38 -17.68 -10.28
N GLY A 21 -8.57 -17.75 -11.59
CA GLY A 21 -9.72 -17.16 -12.28
C GLY A 21 -9.72 -15.64 -12.42
N ALA A 22 -8.67 -14.92 -12.00
CA ALA A 22 -8.60 -13.47 -12.10
C ALA A 22 -8.47 -12.92 -13.54
N GLY A 23 -8.18 -13.78 -14.53
CA GLY A 23 -8.10 -13.41 -15.94
C GLY A 23 -6.69 -13.22 -16.48
N LYS A 24 -5.67 -13.86 -15.87
CA LYS A 24 -4.26 -13.80 -16.31
C LYS A 24 -4.10 -14.22 -17.77
N THR A 25 -4.54 -15.41 -18.12
CA THR A 25 -4.46 -15.97 -19.49
C THR A 25 -5.20 -15.08 -20.51
N THR A 26 -6.31 -14.45 -20.12
CA THR A 26 -7.00 -13.47 -20.98
C THR A 26 -6.15 -12.25 -21.28
N LEU A 27 -5.46 -11.72 -20.26
CA LEU A 27 -4.54 -10.59 -20.44
C LEU A 27 -3.31 -11.01 -21.23
N LEU A 28 -2.74 -12.18 -20.94
CA LEU A 28 -1.60 -12.73 -21.67
C LEU A 28 -1.90 -12.86 -23.16
N ASN A 29 -3.00 -13.54 -23.51
CA ASN A 29 -3.43 -13.69 -24.90
C ASN A 29 -3.61 -12.34 -25.61
N ARG A 30 -4.13 -11.34 -24.89
CA ARG A 30 -4.27 -10.01 -25.44
C ARG A 30 -2.91 -9.33 -25.67
N ILE A 31 -1.96 -9.46 -24.75
CA ILE A 31 -0.59 -8.95 -24.92
C ILE A 31 0.06 -9.59 -26.15
N LEU A 32 -0.10 -10.91 -26.33
CA LEU A 32 0.50 -11.66 -27.45
C LEU A 32 -0.16 -11.36 -28.81
N THR A 33 -1.41 -10.92 -28.83
CA THR A 33 -2.16 -10.73 -30.11
C THR A 33 -2.30 -9.26 -30.52
N GLU A 34 -2.15 -8.30 -29.59
CA GLU A 34 -2.27 -6.88 -29.91
C GLU A 34 -0.94 -6.33 -30.48
N ALA A 35 -1.04 -5.53 -31.54
CA ALA A 35 0.14 -4.94 -32.16
C ALA A 35 0.75 -3.83 -31.28
N HIS A 36 1.75 -4.15 -30.47
CA HIS A 36 2.48 -3.21 -29.62
C HIS A 36 3.92 -2.94 -30.09
N GLY A 37 4.37 -3.64 -31.14
CA GLY A 37 5.66 -3.39 -31.77
C GLY A 37 6.88 -3.91 -31.01
N GLN A 38 6.69 -4.73 -29.96
CA GLN A 38 7.77 -5.37 -29.18
C GLN A 38 7.71 -6.88 -29.37
N ARG A 39 8.86 -7.53 -29.41
CA ARG A 39 8.97 -9.00 -29.42
C ARG A 39 9.07 -9.47 -27.97
N ILE A 40 8.14 -10.29 -27.52
CA ILE A 40 8.02 -10.74 -26.13
C ILE A 40 8.33 -12.23 -26.05
N ALA A 41 9.32 -12.60 -25.22
CA ALA A 41 9.49 -13.99 -24.82
C ALA A 41 8.61 -14.25 -23.59
N VAL A 42 7.81 -15.32 -23.62
CA VAL A 42 6.89 -15.67 -22.54
C VAL A 42 7.39 -16.89 -21.80
N ILE A 43 7.39 -16.85 -20.49
CA ILE A 43 7.62 -17.99 -19.61
C ILE A 43 6.33 -18.22 -18.84
N GLU A 44 5.68 -19.34 -19.10
CA GLU A 44 4.50 -19.80 -18.38
C GLU A 44 4.90 -20.81 -17.31
N ASN A 45 4.37 -20.62 -16.09
CA ASN A 45 4.59 -21.53 -14.97
C ASN A 45 3.24 -22.16 -14.60
N GLU A 46 2.94 -23.33 -15.13
CA GLU A 46 1.70 -24.02 -14.90
C GLU A 46 1.82 -25.20 -13.91
N PHE A 47 0.79 -25.37 -13.07
CA PHE A 47 0.60 -26.48 -12.16
C PHE A 47 -0.30 -27.53 -12.85
N GLY A 48 0.26 -28.62 -13.37
CA GLY A 48 -0.55 -29.72 -13.85
C GLY A 48 0.19 -30.70 -14.78
N GLU A 49 -0.21 -31.97 -14.76
CA GLU A 49 0.33 -33.02 -15.61
C GLU A 49 -0.13 -32.92 -17.09
N ILE A 50 -1.04 -31.99 -17.39
CA ILE A 50 -1.56 -31.75 -18.75
C ILE A 50 -1.85 -30.24 -18.87
N GLY A 51 -1.10 -29.52 -19.68
CA GLY A 51 -1.35 -28.12 -20.06
C GLY A 51 -2.70 -27.99 -20.77
N ILE A 52 -3.73 -27.67 -20.01
CA ILE A 52 -5.07 -27.41 -20.57
C ILE A 52 -5.10 -26.02 -21.23
N ASP A 53 -4.19 -25.12 -20.84
CA ASP A 53 -4.14 -23.76 -21.36
C ASP A 53 -3.32 -23.60 -22.66
N ASP A 54 -2.51 -24.59 -23.06
CA ASP A 54 -1.82 -24.61 -24.35
C ASP A 54 -2.77 -24.37 -25.56
N ALA A 55 -4.04 -24.77 -25.41
CA ALA A 55 -5.06 -24.56 -26.42
C ALA A 55 -5.66 -23.15 -26.42
N LEU A 56 -5.37 -22.34 -25.38
CA LEU A 56 -5.93 -21.01 -25.21
C LEU A 56 -4.94 -19.90 -25.59
N VAL A 57 -3.63 -20.21 -25.68
CA VAL A 57 -2.62 -19.27 -26.16
C VAL A 57 -2.66 -19.25 -27.69
N ILE A 58 -3.05 -18.14 -28.26
CA ILE A 58 -3.16 -17.97 -29.72
C ILE A 58 -1.76 -17.79 -30.27
N ASN A 59 -1.36 -18.63 -31.25
CA ASN A 59 -0.08 -18.56 -31.95
C ASN A 59 0.26 -17.15 -32.43
N ALA A 60 1.15 -16.50 -31.71
CA ALA A 60 1.96 -15.40 -32.23
C ALA A 60 3.31 -15.97 -32.66
N ASP A 61 4.06 -15.31 -33.57
CA ASP A 61 5.44 -15.67 -33.95
C ASP A 61 6.44 -15.56 -32.75
N GLU A 62 5.99 -15.81 -31.55
CA GLU A 62 6.69 -15.62 -30.26
C GLU A 62 7.05 -16.98 -29.65
N GLU A 63 8.26 -17.06 -29.07
CA GLU A 63 8.73 -18.32 -28.46
C GLU A 63 8.11 -18.41 -27.03
N VAL A 64 7.22 -19.39 -26.81
CA VAL A 64 6.65 -19.72 -25.48
C VAL A 64 7.52 -20.82 -24.86
N PHE A 65 7.92 -20.61 -23.61
CA PHE A 65 8.74 -21.57 -22.86
C PHE A 65 7.96 -22.05 -21.64
N GLU A 66 7.67 -23.34 -21.60
CA GLU A 66 7.00 -23.96 -20.44
C GLU A 66 8.01 -24.41 -19.39
N MET A 67 7.64 -24.21 -18.11
CA MET A 67 8.36 -24.77 -16.97
C MET A 67 7.71 -26.08 -16.56
N ASN A 68 8.38 -27.19 -16.84
CA ASN A 68 7.95 -28.52 -16.43
C ASN A 68 8.40 -28.85 -15.00
N ASN A 69 7.43 -29.10 -14.13
CA ASN A 69 7.45 -29.93 -12.92
C ASN A 69 8.00 -29.40 -11.59
N GLY A 70 7.12 -29.46 -10.61
CA GLY A 70 7.39 -29.92 -9.24
C GLY A 70 7.62 -28.87 -8.17
N CYS A 71 7.06 -29.09 -7.02
CA CYS A 71 7.24 -28.47 -5.68
C CYS A 71 7.75 -27.03 -5.58
N ILE A 72 6.89 -26.20 -5.10
CA ILE A 72 6.85 -24.72 -5.12
C ILE A 72 8.03 -23.98 -4.47
N CYS A 73 8.90 -24.57 -3.65
CA CYS A 73 9.80 -23.74 -2.84
C CYS A 73 11.26 -23.66 -3.25
N CYS A 74 11.85 -24.67 -3.83
CA CYS A 74 13.30 -24.66 -4.14
C CYS A 74 13.63 -24.93 -5.61
N THR A 75 12.77 -25.64 -6.33
CA THR A 75 13.02 -26.09 -7.70
C THR A 75 12.69 -24.99 -8.72
N VAL A 76 11.62 -24.22 -8.50
CA VAL A 76 11.15 -23.15 -9.40
C VAL A 76 12.22 -22.10 -9.65
N ARG A 77 12.96 -21.69 -8.62
CA ARG A 77 14.01 -20.68 -8.75
C ARG A 77 15.19 -21.15 -9.60
N GLY A 78 15.64 -22.39 -9.40
CA GLY A 78 16.75 -22.99 -10.18
C GLY A 78 16.37 -23.18 -11.64
N ASP A 79 15.13 -23.62 -11.90
CA ASP A 79 14.62 -23.80 -13.25
C ASP A 79 14.41 -22.46 -13.96
N LEU A 80 13.89 -21.44 -13.25
CA LEU A 80 13.75 -20.10 -13.81
C LEU A 80 15.10 -19.50 -14.20
N ILE A 81 16.12 -19.60 -13.32
CA ILE A 81 17.49 -19.15 -13.63
C ILE A 81 18.02 -19.86 -14.90
N ARG A 82 17.83 -21.16 -15.00
CA ARG A 82 18.28 -21.94 -16.15
C ARG A 82 17.59 -21.54 -17.45
N ILE A 83 16.27 -21.30 -17.40
CA ILE A 83 15.48 -20.86 -18.56
C ILE A 83 15.88 -19.45 -18.97
N LEU A 84 15.96 -18.52 -18.03
CA LEU A 84 16.41 -17.14 -18.29
C LEU A 84 17.83 -17.10 -18.88
N GLY A 85 18.76 -17.89 -18.31
CA GLY A 85 20.12 -18.01 -18.85
C GLY A 85 20.14 -18.60 -20.28
N SER A 86 19.23 -19.52 -20.59
CA SER A 86 19.07 -20.06 -21.97
C SER A 86 18.48 -19.02 -22.93
N LEU A 87 17.48 -18.25 -22.48
CA LEU A 87 16.89 -17.14 -23.23
C LEU A 87 17.93 -16.07 -23.54
N MET A 88 18.77 -15.70 -22.58
CA MET A 88 19.79 -14.68 -22.76
C MET A 88 20.82 -15.03 -23.84
N LYS A 89 21.05 -16.30 -24.14
CA LYS A 89 21.87 -16.73 -25.29
C LYS A 89 21.23 -16.36 -26.63
N ARG A 90 19.97 -15.99 -26.65
CA ARG A 90 19.18 -15.64 -27.85
C ARG A 90 18.53 -14.26 -27.72
N HIS A 91 19.08 -13.38 -26.85
CA HIS A 91 18.51 -12.07 -26.51
C HIS A 91 18.21 -11.17 -27.73
N GLU A 92 18.90 -11.38 -28.86
CA GLU A 92 18.65 -10.64 -30.12
C GLU A 92 17.25 -10.90 -30.71
N ARG A 93 16.55 -11.93 -30.24
CA ARG A 93 15.24 -12.34 -30.79
C ARG A 93 14.06 -11.67 -30.10
N PHE A 94 14.24 -11.11 -28.93
CA PHE A 94 13.16 -10.47 -28.15
C PHE A 94 13.63 -9.19 -27.47
N ASP A 95 12.68 -8.32 -27.20
CA ASP A 95 12.90 -7.01 -26.61
C ASP A 95 12.52 -7.01 -25.11
N ARG A 96 11.72 -8.00 -24.68
CA ARG A 96 11.17 -8.13 -23.32
C ARG A 96 10.89 -9.58 -22.96
N ILE A 97 10.88 -9.89 -21.68
CA ILE A 97 10.41 -11.17 -21.12
C ILE A 97 9.15 -10.90 -20.29
N LEU A 98 8.15 -11.74 -20.45
CA LEU A 98 6.95 -11.81 -19.64
C LEU A 98 6.92 -13.16 -18.91
N ILE A 99 6.78 -13.14 -17.57
CA ILE A 99 6.68 -14.35 -16.76
C ILE A 99 5.27 -14.41 -16.17
N GLU A 100 4.47 -15.40 -16.58
CA GLU A 100 3.21 -15.69 -15.93
C GLU A 100 3.43 -16.65 -14.77
N THR A 101 2.90 -16.34 -13.59
CA THR A 101 2.91 -17.24 -12.44
C THR A 101 1.56 -17.94 -12.29
N THR A 102 1.56 -19.13 -11.68
CA THR A 102 0.31 -19.84 -11.34
C THR A 102 -0.55 -19.00 -10.39
N GLY A 103 -1.86 -19.28 -10.37
CA GLY A 103 -2.81 -18.54 -9.54
C GLY A 103 -2.60 -18.67 -8.02
N LEU A 104 -1.85 -19.68 -7.58
CA LEU A 104 -1.49 -19.91 -6.16
C LEU A 104 -0.02 -19.60 -5.85
N ALA A 105 0.72 -19.01 -6.78
CA ALA A 105 2.13 -18.73 -6.56
C ALA A 105 2.32 -17.44 -5.76
N ASP A 106 3.27 -17.49 -4.81
CA ASP A 106 3.92 -16.32 -4.23
C ASP A 106 4.88 -15.72 -5.28
N PRO A 107 4.71 -14.47 -5.71
CA PRO A 107 5.61 -13.85 -6.67
C PRO A 107 6.98 -13.48 -6.10
N GLY A 108 7.14 -13.54 -4.77
CA GLY A 108 8.39 -13.20 -4.09
C GLY A 108 9.61 -13.96 -4.59
N PRO A 109 9.61 -15.30 -4.65
CA PRO A 109 10.72 -16.10 -5.19
C PRO A 109 11.10 -15.76 -6.63
N VAL A 110 10.11 -15.46 -7.47
CA VAL A 110 10.33 -15.02 -8.86
C VAL A 110 11.05 -13.66 -8.86
N ALA A 111 10.53 -12.70 -8.10
CA ALA A 111 11.15 -11.37 -7.99
C ALA A 111 12.57 -11.45 -7.41
N GLN A 112 12.82 -12.29 -6.40
CA GLN A 112 14.14 -12.48 -5.79
C GLN A 112 15.20 -12.98 -6.79
N THR A 113 14.82 -13.75 -7.78
CA THR A 113 15.74 -14.29 -8.80
C THR A 113 16.56 -13.19 -9.47
N PHE A 114 15.95 -12.01 -9.70
CA PHE A 114 16.60 -10.87 -10.34
C PHE A 114 17.55 -10.10 -9.42
N PHE A 115 17.63 -10.43 -8.14
CA PHE A 115 18.54 -9.79 -7.18
C PHE A 115 19.71 -10.68 -6.78
N VAL A 116 19.58 -12.01 -6.91
CA VAL A 116 20.54 -12.96 -6.35
C VAL A 116 21.55 -13.45 -7.37
N ASP A 117 21.15 -13.65 -8.61
CA ASP A 117 22.02 -14.14 -9.66
C ASP A 117 22.72 -12.97 -10.36
N GLU A 118 24.05 -12.92 -10.28
CA GLU A 118 24.86 -11.82 -10.78
C GLU A 118 24.79 -11.71 -12.32
N ASP A 119 24.76 -12.85 -13.03
CA ASP A 119 24.70 -12.87 -14.48
C ASP A 119 23.33 -12.38 -14.98
N LEU A 120 22.25 -12.83 -14.33
CA LEU A 120 20.91 -12.36 -14.66
C LEU A 120 20.73 -10.88 -14.30
N ARG A 121 21.26 -10.44 -13.18
CA ARG A 121 21.22 -9.03 -12.75
C ARG A 121 21.95 -8.08 -13.73
N ALA A 122 23.04 -8.57 -14.33
CA ALA A 122 23.77 -7.81 -15.34
C ALA A 122 23.02 -7.71 -16.68
N ALA A 123 22.22 -8.72 -17.01
CA ALA A 123 21.55 -8.84 -18.32
C ALA A 123 20.07 -8.47 -18.31
N LEU A 124 19.39 -8.61 -17.16
CA LEU A 124 17.95 -8.41 -16.98
C LEU A 124 17.65 -7.34 -15.93
N ARG A 125 16.51 -6.68 -16.09
CA ARG A 125 15.95 -5.83 -15.04
C ARG A 125 14.48 -6.20 -14.80
N LEU A 126 14.06 -6.28 -13.55
CA LEU A 126 12.64 -6.42 -13.21
C LEU A 126 11.94 -5.08 -13.49
N ASP A 127 11.10 -5.07 -14.53
CA ASP A 127 10.37 -3.88 -14.96
C ASP A 127 9.16 -3.60 -14.05
N GLY A 128 8.47 -4.67 -13.63
CA GLY A 128 7.38 -4.56 -12.68
C GLY A 128 6.56 -5.83 -12.54
N ILE A 129 5.69 -5.82 -11.54
CA ILE A 129 4.77 -6.93 -11.22
C ILE A 129 3.34 -6.44 -11.44
N ILE A 130 2.63 -7.11 -12.34
CA ILE A 130 1.22 -6.88 -12.64
C ILE A 130 0.40 -7.95 -11.91
N THR A 131 -0.51 -7.53 -11.04
CA THR A 131 -1.41 -8.46 -10.34
C THR A 131 -2.84 -8.24 -10.80
N LEU A 132 -3.50 -9.30 -11.26
CA LEU A 132 -4.93 -9.29 -11.56
C LEU A 132 -5.71 -9.63 -10.29
N VAL A 133 -6.75 -8.83 -10.03
CA VAL A 133 -7.66 -8.98 -8.88
C VAL A 133 -9.09 -9.10 -9.39
N ASP A 134 -9.77 -10.20 -9.09
CA ASP A 134 -11.18 -10.43 -9.46
C ASP A 134 -12.09 -9.60 -8.55
N ALA A 135 -12.77 -8.58 -9.08
CA ALA A 135 -13.63 -7.68 -8.30
C ALA A 135 -14.76 -8.39 -7.53
N VAL A 136 -15.20 -9.55 -7.99
CA VAL A 136 -16.30 -10.31 -7.39
C VAL A 136 -15.82 -11.18 -6.24
N HIS A 137 -14.67 -11.82 -6.39
CA HIS A 137 -14.18 -12.84 -5.46
C HIS A 137 -13.02 -12.37 -4.57
N ALA A 138 -12.50 -11.15 -4.81
CA ALA A 138 -11.30 -10.65 -4.14
C ALA A 138 -11.43 -10.64 -2.61
N GLU A 139 -12.58 -10.23 -2.07
CA GLU A 139 -12.77 -10.15 -0.60
C GLU A 139 -12.60 -11.53 0.05
N THR A 140 -13.24 -12.56 -0.52
CA THR A 140 -13.10 -13.94 -0.05
C THR A 140 -11.65 -14.43 -0.24
N GLN A 141 -11.06 -14.19 -1.41
CA GLN A 141 -9.70 -14.64 -1.71
C GLN A 141 -8.67 -14.00 -0.77
N LEU A 142 -8.80 -12.69 -0.50
CA LEU A 142 -7.91 -11.97 0.41
C LEU A 142 -8.08 -12.37 1.88
N SER A 143 -9.27 -12.84 2.28
CA SER A 143 -9.52 -13.31 3.65
C SER A 143 -9.11 -14.76 3.91
N GLU A 144 -9.16 -15.61 2.88
CA GLU A 144 -8.94 -17.05 3.02
C GLU A 144 -7.56 -17.53 2.53
N HIS A 145 -6.90 -16.75 1.64
CA HIS A 145 -5.69 -17.19 0.96
C HIS A 145 -4.54 -16.18 1.13
N ARG A 146 -3.51 -16.62 1.81
CA ARG A 146 -2.28 -15.84 2.02
C ARG A 146 -1.61 -15.44 0.71
N GLU A 147 -1.62 -16.31 -0.28
CA GLU A 147 -1.04 -16.09 -1.61
C GLU A 147 -1.70 -14.91 -2.32
N ALA A 148 -3.03 -14.75 -2.19
CA ALA A 148 -3.75 -13.62 -2.76
C ALA A 148 -3.27 -12.27 -2.16
N VAL A 149 -3.06 -12.24 -0.84
CA VAL A 149 -2.55 -11.06 -0.14
C VAL A 149 -1.10 -10.76 -0.54
N GLU A 150 -0.24 -11.78 -0.66
CA GLU A 150 1.15 -11.65 -1.12
C GLU A 150 1.22 -11.13 -2.56
N GLN A 151 0.38 -11.65 -3.46
CA GLN A 151 0.30 -11.17 -4.84
C GLN A 151 -0.05 -9.68 -4.90
N VAL A 152 -0.96 -9.21 -4.06
CA VAL A 152 -1.29 -7.78 -3.94
C VAL A 152 -0.12 -6.99 -3.35
N ALA A 153 0.54 -7.52 -2.31
CA ALA A 153 1.68 -6.86 -1.66
C ALA A 153 2.87 -6.62 -2.60
N PHE A 154 3.12 -7.55 -3.52
CA PHE A 154 4.20 -7.43 -4.50
C PHE A 154 3.86 -6.60 -5.73
N ALA A 155 2.60 -6.27 -5.98
CA ALA A 155 2.16 -5.59 -7.19
C ALA A 155 2.78 -4.19 -7.37
N ASP A 156 3.11 -3.83 -8.60
CA ASP A 156 3.33 -2.47 -9.07
C ASP A 156 2.06 -1.89 -9.68
N ILE A 157 1.27 -2.76 -10.35
CA ILE A 157 -0.07 -2.44 -10.84
C ILE A 157 -1.03 -3.54 -10.39
N LEU A 158 -2.19 -3.12 -9.89
CA LEU A 158 -3.35 -3.95 -9.62
C LEU A 158 -4.39 -3.72 -10.71
N LEU A 159 -4.66 -4.74 -11.50
CA LEU A 159 -5.71 -4.72 -12.51
C LEU A 159 -6.97 -5.36 -11.93
N ILE A 160 -7.95 -4.54 -11.59
CA ILE A 160 -9.23 -4.99 -11.03
C ILE A 160 -10.11 -5.43 -12.19
N SER A 161 -10.19 -6.74 -12.39
CA SER A 161 -10.94 -7.39 -13.45
C SER A 161 -12.39 -7.67 -13.03
N LYS A 162 -13.27 -7.97 -13.98
CA LYS A 162 -14.68 -8.30 -13.76
C LYS A 162 -15.46 -7.23 -12.98
N ALA A 163 -15.04 -6.00 -13.09
CA ALA A 163 -15.67 -4.87 -12.39
C ALA A 163 -17.11 -4.60 -12.87
N ASP A 164 -17.45 -5.05 -14.06
CA ASP A 164 -18.80 -5.04 -14.63
C ASP A 164 -19.79 -5.95 -13.87
N LEU A 165 -19.29 -6.91 -13.10
CA LEU A 165 -20.07 -7.83 -12.28
C LEU A 165 -20.18 -7.38 -10.81
N ALA A 166 -19.47 -6.32 -10.41
CA ALA A 166 -19.48 -5.78 -9.05
C ALA A 166 -20.23 -4.43 -9.00
N ASN A 167 -20.90 -4.15 -7.90
CA ASN A 167 -21.51 -2.84 -7.69
C ASN A 167 -20.49 -1.79 -7.21
N SER A 168 -20.87 -0.51 -7.26
CA SER A 168 -19.97 0.60 -6.90
C SER A 168 -19.51 0.56 -5.43
N ALA A 169 -20.35 0.12 -4.50
CA ALA A 169 -19.97 0.01 -3.09
C ALA A 169 -18.92 -1.09 -2.88
N GLN A 170 -19.09 -2.25 -3.53
CA GLN A 170 -18.11 -3.34 -3.52
C GLN A 170 -16.77 -2.89 -4.11
N LEU A 171 -16.79 -2.16 -5.24
CA LEU A 171 -15.56 -1.65 -5.85
C LEU A 171 -14.84 -0.64 -4.94
N HIS A 172 -15.59 0.26 -4.29
CA HIS A 172 -14.99 1.21 -3.34
C HIS A 172 -14.37 0.48 -2.12
N ALA A 173 -15.05 -0.50 -1.55
CA ALA A 173 -14.52 -1.31 -0.45
C ALA A 173 -13.25 -2.06 -0.88
N LEU A 174 -13.27 -2.69 -2.06
CA LEU A 174 -12.11 -3.38 -2.61
C LEU A 174 -10.93 -2.43 -2.84
N HIS A 175 -11.16 -1.24 -3.41
CA HIS A 175 -10.11 -0.25 -3.61
C HIS A 175 -9.41 0.13 -2.29
N ARG A 176 -10.19 0.36 -1.23
CA ARG A 176 -9.64 0.65 0.11
C ARG A 176 -8.86 -0.54 0.66
N ARG A 177 -9.41 -1.75 0.55
CA ARG A 177 -8.75 -2.98 1.01
C ARG A 177 -7.41 -3.22 0.31
N LEU A 178 -7.36 -3.09 -1.00
CA LEU A 178 -6.13 -3.21 -1.77
C LEU A 178 -5.11 -2.14 -1.39
N ALA A 179 -5.57 -0.90 -1.15
CA ALA A 179 -4.70 0.20 -0.72
C ALA A 179 -4.11 -0.02 0.68
N SER A 180 -4.84 -0.67 1.61
CA SER A 180 -4.31 -0.99 2.94
C SER A 180 -3.21 -2.06 2.89
N ILE A 181 -3.28 -3.01 1.95
CA ILE A 181 -2.24 -4.03 1.77
C ILE A 181 -1.03 -3.43 1.03
N ASN A 182 -1.28 -2.74 -0.09
CA ASN A 182 -0.23 -2.16 -0.93
C ASN A 182 -0.61 -0.76 -1.42
N ALA A 183 -0.23 0.23 -0.66
CA ALA A 183 -0.48 1.62 -0.98
C ALA A 183 0.34 2.14 -2.19
N LEU A 184 1.39 1.45 -2.61
CA LEU A 184 2.24 1.80 -3.75
C LEU A 184 1.66 1.37 -5.09
N ALA A 185 0.88 0.29 -5.11
CA ALA A 185 0.37 -0.26 -6.35
C ALA A 185 -0.65 0.68 -7.01
N ARG A 186 -0.48 0.90 -8.31
CA ARG A 186 -1.49 1.62 -9.11
C ARG A 186 -2.68 0.72 -9.33
N GLN A 187 -3.85 1.17 -8.93
CA GLN A 187 -5.09 0.43 -9.14
C GLN A 187 -5.78 0.90 -10.43
N ARG A 188 -6.12 -0.03 -11.29
CA ARG A 188 -6.87 0.21 -12.52
C ARG A 188 -8.01 -0.78 -12.66
N VAL A 189 -9.20 -0.26 -12.91
CA VAL A 189 -10.36 -1.07 -13.26
C VAL A 189 -10.27 -1.44 -14.73
N VAL A 190 -10.42 -2.73 -15.06
CA VAL A 190 -10.40 -3.23 -16.42
C VAL A 190 -11.58 -4.15 -16.68
N GLN A 191 -12.13 -4.06 -17.90
CA GLN A 191 -13.18 -4.97 -18.39
C GLN A 191 -12.59 -5.80 -19.52
N HIS A 192 -12.76 -7.13 -19.48
CA HIS A 192 -12.20 -8.06 -20.46
C HIS A 192 -10.71 -7.82 -20.77
N ALA A 193 -9.92 -7.51 -19.74
CA ALA A 193 -8.51 -7.13 -19.85
C ALA A 193 -8.24 -5.89 -20.74
N GLN A 194 -9.25 -5.06 -21.05
CA GLN A 194 -9.11 -3.87 -21.90
C GLN A 194 -8.37 -2.76 -21.17
N THR A 195 -7.09 -2.64 -21.48
CA THR A 195 -6.19 -1.57 -21.03
C THR A 195 -5.12 -1.38 -22.10
N PRO A 196 -4.60 -0.16 -22.31
CA PRO A 196 -3.51 0.05 -23.27
C PRO A 196 -2.27 -0.78 -22.87
N ILE A 197 -1.86 -1.72 -23.75
CA ILE A 197 -0.72 -2.61 -23.46
C ILE A 197 0.56 -1.82 -23.16
N ALA A 198 0.83 -0.73 -23.89
CA ALA A 198 1.95 0.16 -23.61
C ALA A 198 1.99 0.71 -22.18
N SER A 199 0.86 0.72 -21.48
CA SER A 199 0.79 1.16 -20.09
C SER A 199 1.06 0.05 -19.06
N LEU A 200 1.20 -1.18 -19.54
CA LEU A 200 1.56 -2.38 -18.79
C LEU A 200 3.03 -2.78 -19.01
N LEU A 201 3.62 -2.29 -20.09
CA LEU A 201 5.01 -2.48 -20.43
C LEU A 201 5.79 -1.20 -20.09
N ASP A 202 7.04 -1.30 -19.74
CA ASP A 202 7.88 -0.19 -19.24
C ASP A 202 7.28 0.50 -18.01
N LEU A 203 6.89 -0.34 -17.05
CA LEU A 203 6.29 0.11 -15.81
C LEU A 203 7.26 0.98 -15.03
N GLY A 204 8.56 0.73 -15.16
CA GLY A 204 9.56 1.31 -14.28
C GLY A 204 9.11 1.11 -12.84
N GLY A 205 8.56 -0.08 -12.53
CA GLY A 205 7.93 -0.39 -11.24
C GLY A 205 8.89 -0.25 -10.08
N PHE A 206 10.17 -0.12 -10.38
CA PHE A 206 11.23 0.24 -9.45
C PHE A 206 11.66 1.72 -9.55
N ASP A 207 10.91 2.58 -10.26
CA ASP A 207 11.12 4.04 -10.21
C ASP A 207 10.28 4.65 -9.06
N PRO A 208 10.93 5.05 -7.95
CA PRO A 208 10.24 5.65 -6.81
C PRO A 208 9.53 6.97 -7.13
N ASN A 209 10.01 7.73 -8.14
CA ASN A 209 9.40 9.00 -8.53
C ASN A 209 7.96 8.85 -9.01
N ARG A 210 7.71 7.79 -9.78
CA ARG A 210 6.36 7.53 -10.30
C ARG A 210 5.36 7.21 -9.20
N VAL A 211 5.83 6.67 -8.08
CA VAL A 211 4.96 6.34 -6.93
C VAL A 211 4.49 7.63 -6.23
N LEU A 212 5.39 8.59 -6.08
CA LEU A 212 5.14 9.85 -5.37
C LEU A 212 4.28 10.82 -6.20
N GLU A 213 4.44 10.80 -7.54
CA GLU A 213 3.58 11.59 -8.44
C GLU A 213 2.10 11.16 -8.37
N THR A 214 1.84 9.90 -8.01
CA THR A 214 0.47 9.34 -8.04
C THR A 214 -0.29 9.44 -6.72
N ARG A 215 0.39 9.61 -5.58
CA ARG A 215 -0.23 9.71 -4.24
C ARG A 215 0.56 10.63 -3.31
N PRO A 216 0.37 11.95 -3.41
CA PRO A 216 1.06 12.91 -2.52
C PRO A 216 0.80 12.67 -1.03
N GLY A 217 -0.40 12.18 -0.68
CA GLY A 217 -0.80 11.88 0.72
C GLY A 217 -0.32 10.53 1.25
N PHE A 218 0.35 9.70 0.44
CA PHE A 218 0.79 8.37 0.89
C PHE A 218 1.85 8.42 2.01
N LEU A 219 2.62 9.49 2.06
CA LEU A 219 3.67 9.70 3.06
C LEU A 219 3.16 10.49 4.27
N GLU A 220 1.92 10.94 4.25
CA GLU A 220 1.30 11.48 5.44
C GLU A 220 1.25 10.37 6.50
N PRO A 221 1.55 10.68 7.75
CA PRO A 221 1.46 9.71 8.83
C PRO A 221 0.05 9.11 8.85
N GLU A 222 -0.06 7.79 8.81
CA GLU A 222 -1.34 7.13 9.08
C GLU A 222 -1.61 7.22 10.57
N TYR A 223 -2.79 7.68 10.90
CA TYR A 223 -3.22 7.83 12.28
C TYR A 223 -4.26 6.75 12.64
N PRO A 224 -4.36 6.34 13.91
CA PRO A 224 -5.40 5.41 14.35
C PRO A 224 -6.82 6.04 14.38
N PHE A 225 -6.95 7.23 13.79
CA PHE A 225 -8.19 8.00 13.63
C PHE A 225 -8.18 8.72 12.27
N GLU A 226 -9.35 8.88 11.67
CA GLU A 226 -9.52 9.44 10.32
C GLU A 226 -9.88 10.92 10.33
N TRP A 227 -10.33 11.41 11.47
CA TRP A 227 -10.78 12.78 11.57
C TRP A 227 -10.39 13.41 12.92
N ALA A 228 -10.06 14.69 12.86
CA ALA A 228 -9.83 15.55 13.99
C ALA A 228 -10.48 16.92 13.74
N GLY A 229 -11.20 17.44 14.74
CA GLY A 229 -11.84 18.75 14.66
C GLY A 229 -11.70 19.55 15.94
N VAL A 230 -11.52 20.86 15.82
CA VAL A 230 -11.46 21.80 16.94
C VAL A 230 -12.81 22.47 17.13
N PHE A 231 -13.31 22.48 18.33
CA PHE A 231 -14.57 23.12 18.72
C PHE A 231 -14.34 24.17 19.80
N ASN A 232 -15.10 25.23 19.74
CA ASN A 232 -15.25 26.12 20.88
C ASN A 232 -16.17 25.45 21.92
N TRP A 233 -15.66 25.19 23.13
CA TRP A 233 -16.45 24.54 24.17
C TRP A 233 -17.79 25.21 24.38
N PRO A 234 -18.93 24.51 24.25
CA PRO A 234 -20.26 25.16 24.28
C PRO A 234 -20.75 25.54 25.70
N GLY A 235 -20.01 25.10 26.72
CA GLY A 235 -20.31 25.41 28.13
C GLY A 235 -20.28 24.18 29.02
N GLU A 236 -21.38 23.41 29.13
CA GLU A 236 -21.46 22.28 30.06
C GLU A 236 -21.01 20.96 29.41
N ARG A 237 -21.34 20.77 28.14
CA ARG A 237 -21.07 19.51 27.38
C ARG A 237 -21.08 19.74 25.89
N LEU A 238 -20.30 18.91 25.19
CA LEU A 238 -20.33 18.73 23.74
C LEU A 238 -20.91 17.34 23.47
N VAL A 239 -21.95 17.25 22.64
CA VAL A 239 -22.66 15.99 22.39
C VAL A 239 -22.33 15.46 21.01
N ALA A 240 -21.86 14.22 20.94
CA ALA A 240 -21.79 13.44 19.72
C ALA A 240 -23.13 12.71 19.51
N ASP A 241 -23.85 13.03 18.43
CA ASP A 241 -25.08 12.38 18.01
C ASP A 241 -24.77 11.45 16.83
N ILE A 242 -24.66 10.16 17.09
CA ILE A 242 -24.10 9.13 16.20
C ILE A 242 -25.23 8.39 15.52
N GLY A 243 -25.21 8.35 14.19
CA GLY A 243 -26.10 7.54 13.36
C GLY A 243 -25.56 6.13 13.08
N PRO A 244 -26.21 5.38 12.20
CA PRO A 244 -25.70 4.10 11.74
C PRO A 244 -24.44 4.28 10.91
N GLY A 245 -23.50 3.32 11.02
CA GLY A 245 -22.23 3.35 10.32
C GLY A 245 -21.74 1.97 9.93
N PRO A 246 -20.56 1.86 9.30
CA PRO A 246 -20.02 0.60 8.81
C PRO A 246 -19.64 -0.36 9.95
N ASP A 247 -19.24 0.17 11.11
CA ASP A 247 -18.77 -0.62 12.24
C ASP A 247 -19.74 -0.58 13.44
N PRO A 248 -19.80 -1.65 14.26
CA PRO A 248 -20.66 -1.70 15.42
C PRO A 248 -20.22 -0.79 16.56
N THR A 249 -19.02 -0.25 16.48
CA THR A 249 -18.43 0.65 17.48
C THR A 249 -17.62 1.76 16.84
N LEU A 250 -17.49 2.89 17.54
CA LEU A 250 -16.70 4.05 17.13
C LEU A 250 -15.77 4.47 18.26
N GLY A 251 -14.49 4.62 17.97
CA GLY A 251 -13.51 5.23 18.87
C GLY A 251 -13.62 6.75 18.87
N LEU A 252 -13.69 7.34 20.05
CA LEU A 252 -13.78 8.77 20.26
C LEU A 252 -12.76 9.24 21.33
N MET A 253 -12.07 10.34 21.09
CA MET A 253 -11.20 11.00 22.07
C MET A 253 -11.43 12.50 22.00
N ALA A 254 -11.41 13.19 23.15
CA ALA A 254 -11.42 14.63 23.17
C ALA A 254 -10.59 15.17 24.33
N PHE A 255 -9.87 16.28 24.09
CA PHE A 255 -9.09 16.99 25.11
C PHE A 255 -8.93 18.48 24.77
N THR A 256 -8.44 19.27 25.70
CA THR A 256 -8.29 20.72 25.53
C THR A 256 -7.02 21.07 24.78
N LEU A 257 -7.08 22.11 23.95
CA LEU A 257 -5.89 22.78 23.44
C LEU A 257 -5.40 23.79 24.49
N ASP A 258 -4.11 23.82 24.74
CA ASP A 258 -3.45 24.71 25.69
C ASP A 258 -2.04 25.12 25.20
N GLN A 259 -1.21 25.70 26.07
CA GLN A 259 0.15 26.12 25.70
C GLN A 259 1.09 24.97 25.32
N THR A 260 0.82 23.75 25.77
CA THR A 260 1.61 22.55 25.47
C THR A 260 1.12 21.87 24.19
N CYS A 261 -0.11 22.14 23.80
CA CYS A 261 -0.76 21.63 22.60
C CYS A 261 -1.54 22.78 21.93
N PRO A 262 -0.84 23.68 21.19
CA PRO A 262 -1.39 24.97 20.79
C PRO A 262 -2.32 24.92 19.57
N ASP A 263 -2.24 23.88 18.76
CA ASP A 263 -2.95 23.78 17.49
C ASP A 263 -3.35 22.34 17.15
N LEU A 264 -4.06 22.16 16.03
CA LEU A 264 -4.57 20.88 15.60
C LEU A 264 -3.45 19.90 15.23
N ASP A 265 -2.33 20.36 14.68
CA ASP A 265 -1.19 19.50 14.32
C ASP A 265 -0.52 18.92 15.58
N ALA A 266 -0.30 19.75 16.58
CA ALA A 266 0.22 19.30 17.87
C ALA A 266 -0.75 18.33 18.56
N ALA A 267 -2.06 18.57 18.45
CA ALA A 267 -3.08 17.68 19.01
C ALA A 267 -3.10 16.31 18.33
N ILE A 268 -3.01 16.26 17.02
CA ILE A 268 -2.93 15.02 16.24
C ILE A 268 -1.70 14.22 16.66
N ALA A 269 -0.53 14.85 16.72
CA ALA A 269 0.71 14.19 17.14
C ALA A 269 0.66 13.68 18.59
N LEU A 270 0.02 14.44 19.49
CA LEU A 270 -0.16 14.06 20.88
C LEU A 270 -1.14 12.89 21.03
N ALA A 271 -2.22 12.87 20.26
CA ALA A 271 -3.26 11.84 20.33
C ALA A 271 -2.81 10.49 19.79
N ASP A 272 -1.94 10.45 18.76
CA ASP A 272 -1.54 9.23 18.05
C ASP A 272 -1.14 8.07 18.98
N PRO A 273 -0.18 8.21 19.92
CA PRO A 273 0.20 7.09 20.79
C PRO A 273 -0.89 6.68 21.78
N HIS A 274 -1.87 7.56 22.03
CA HIS A 274 -2.91 7.38 23.04
C HIS A 274 -4.25 6.91 22.48
N PHE A 275 -4.49 7.07 21.17
CA PHE A 275 -5.73 6.65 20.54
C PHE A 275 -5.76 5.14 20.34
N ARG A 276 -6.27 4.43 21.35
CA ARG A 276 -6.41 2.97 21.34
C ARG A 276 -7.83 2.63 21.75
N PRO A 277 -8.75 2.40 20.78
CA PRO A 277 -10.11 1.97 21.08
C PRO A 277 -10.10 0.69 21.92
N ALA A 278 -10.87 0.70 23.01
CA ALA A 278 -10.98 -0.48 23.86
C ALA A 278 -11.77 -1.58 23.16
N PRO A 279 -11.46 -2.89 23.38
CA PRO A 279 -12.17 -3.99 22.74
C PRO A 279 -13.64 -4.09 23.17
N SER A 280 -14.02 -3.47 24.30
CA SER A 280 -15.41 -3.43 24.79
C SER A 280 -15.95 -2.01 24.79
N ALA A 281 -17.12 -1.84 24.15
CA ALA A 281 -17.80 -0.56 24.14
C ALA A 281 -18.32 -0.17 25.53
N THR A 282 -18.17 1.12 25.88
CA THR A 282 -18.78 1.66 27.08
C THR A 282 -20.28 1.87 26.89
N ASN A 283 -21.07 1.53 27.90
CA ASN A 283 -22.52 1.84 27.92
C ASN A 283 -22.78 3.25 28.50
N GLY A 284 -21.72 4.03 28.75
CA GLY A 284 -21.83 5.37 29.34
C GLY A 284 -22.32 6.41 28.33
N THR A 285 -23.16 7.32 28.79
CA THR A 285 -23.62 8.47 27.98
C THR A 285 -22.75 9.72 28.21
N ALA A 286 -21.78 9.66 29.11
CA ALA A 286 -20.87 10.74 29.45
C ALA A 286 -19.41 10.25 29.34
N LEU A 287 -18.57 11.01 28.62
CA LEU A 287 -17.15 10.84 28.49
C LEU A 287 -16.41 12.04 29.08
N HIS A 288 -15.32 11.80 29.76
CA HIS A 288 -14.45 12.87 30.25
C HIS A 288 -13.41 13.26 29.20
N LEU A 289 -13.07 14.55 29.18
CA LEU A 289 -11.97 15.02 28.36
C LEU A 289 -10.63 14.47 28.88
N GLY A 290 -9.74 14.11 27.97
CA GLY A 290 -8.42 13.57 28.25
C GLY A 290 -7.88 12.71 27.13
N LEU A 291 -6.62 12.29 27.27
CA LEU A 291 -5.91 11.43 26.28
C LEU A 291 -6.31 9.95 26.44
N GLN A 292 -7.60 9.68 26.55
CA GLN A 292 -8.13 8.32 26.58
C GLN A 292 -9.17 8.14 25.48
N CYS A 293 -8.97 7.14 24.64
CA CYS A 293 -9.94 6.77 23.61
C CYS A 293 -11.07 5.97 24.25
N ALA A 294 -12.29 6.46 24.11
CA ALA A 294 -13.50 5.75 24.46
C ALA A 294 -14.09 5.04 23.25
N THR A 295 -14.50 3.79 23.42
CA THR A 295 -15.23 3.04 22.39
C THR A 295 -16.72 3.12 22.68
N VAL A 296 -17.51 3.54 21.71
CA VAL A 296 -18.96 3.74 21.83
C VAL A 296 -19.67 2.79 20.87
N ARG A 297 -20.81 2.20 21.30
CA ARG A 297 -21.65 1.41 20.40
C ARG A 297 -22.38 2.31 19.42
N CYS A 298 -22.46 1.84 18.16
CA CYS A 298 -23.14 2.55 17.09
C CYS A 298 -24.44 1.85 16.70
N PRO A 299 -25.50 2.60 16.27
CA PRO A 299 -26.66 2.03 15.61
C PRO A 299 -26.24 1.22 14.38
N GLN A 300 -26.89 0.08 14.14
CA GLN A 300 -26.52 -0.78 13.00
C GLN A 300 -27.45 -0.60 11.81
N THR A 301 -28.62 -0.06 12.02
CA THR A 301 -29.61 0.20 10.97
C THR A 301 -30.18 1.62 11.07
N PRO A 302 -30.69 2.20 9.97
CA PRO A 302 -31.39 3.49 10.02
C PRO A 302 -32.65 3.51 10.89
N ALA A 303 -33.19 2.34 11.22
CA ALA A 303 -34.36 2.20 12.10
C ALA A 303 -34.00 2.24 13.60
N ASP A 304 -32.70 2.07 13.93
CA ASP A 304 -32.24 2.15 15.30
C ASP A 304 -32.23 3.61 15.79
N ALA A 305 -32.45 3.78 17.08
CA ALA A 305 -32.31 5.10 17.70
C ALA A 305 -30.85 5.58 17.62
N ARG A 306 -30.64 6.85 17.27
CA ARG A 306 -29.30 7.47 17.26
C ARG A 306 -28.68 7.38 18.66
N GLN A 307 -27.40 7.09 18.71
CA GLN A 307 -26.64 7.04 19.95
C GLN A 307 -26.10 8.42 20.29
N ARG A 308 -26.40 8.90 21.51
CA ARG A 308 -25.88 10.18 22.01
C ARG A 308 -24.88 9.98 23.12
N VAL A 309 -23.72 10.58 22.97
CA VAL A 309 -22.64 10.56 23.98
C VAL A 309 -22.17 11.98 24.20
N ALA A 310 -22.07 12.38 25.46
CA ALA A 310 -21.67 13.72 25.83
C ALA A 310 -20.23 13.75 26.38
N PHE A 311 -19.37 14.57 25.83
CA PHE A 311 -18.14 14.98 26.49
C PHE A 311 -18.47 15.99 27.58
N VAL A 312 -17.94 15.78 28.79
CA VAL A 312 -18.20 16.60 29.96
C VAL A 312 -16.88 17.00 30.64
N ASP A 313 -16.83 18.27 31.08
CA ASP A 313 -15.75 18.79 31.92
C ASP A 313 -16.27 19.91 32.78
N GLN A 314 -15.96 19.87 34.09
CA GLN A 314 -16.44 20.87 35.06
C GLN A 314 -15.51 22.10 35.17
N GLY A 315 -14.30 22.02 34.62
CA GLY A 315 -13.29 23.08 34.71
C GLY A 315 -13.26 24.01 33.50
N LEU A 316 -13.85 23.61 32.37
CA LEU A 316 -13.78 24.36 31.13
C LEU A 316 -14.78 25.51 31.08
N ARG A 317 -14.30 26.64 30.55
CA ARG A 317 -15.15 27.80 30.28
C ARG A 317 -15.65 27.75 28.83
N ARG A 318 -16.83 28.31 28.64
CA ARG A 318 -17.41 28.48 27.29
C ARG A 318 -16.42 29.22 26.36
N GLY A 319 -16.21 28.72 25.16
CA GLY A 319 -15.29 29.30 24.16
C GLY A 319 -13.85 28.77 24.23
N GLN A 320 -13.49 27.94 25.23
CA GLN A 320 -12.18 27.29 25.23
C GLN A 320 -12.09 26.27 24.12
N PRO A 321 -10.95 26.19 23.42
CA PRO A 321 -10.81 25.23 22.30
C PRO A 321 -10.63 23.81 22.84
N VAL A 322 -11.40 22.90 22.27
CA VAL A 322 -11.36 21.45 22.50
C VAL A 322 -11.16 20.75 21.17
N VAL A 323 -10.20 19.85 21.12
CA VAL A 323 -10.05 18.96 19.96
C VAL A 323 -10.81 17.67 20.20
N VAL A 324 -11.45 17.18 19.15
CA VAL A 324 -12.11 15.88 19.13
C VAL A 324 -11.52 15.06 17.97
N LEU A 325 -11.25 13.80 18.25
CA LEU A 325 -10.74 12.84 17.26
C LEU A 325 -11.70 11.65 17.17
N THR A 326 -11.94 11.17 15.96
CA THR A 326 -12.82 10.03 15.69
C THR A 326 -12.10 8.97 14.87
N GLN A 327 -12.33 7.70 15.22
CA GLN A 327 -11.74 6.56 14.52
C GLN A 327 -12.05 6.57 13.03
N HIS A 328 -13.26 6.96 12.66
CA HIS A 328 -13.76 7.08 11.29
C HIS A 328 -14.22 8.50 10.97
N GLY A 329 -14.38 8.81 9.69
CA GLY A 329 -14.91 10.08 9.26
C GLY A 329 -16.35 10.33 9.78
N PRO A 330 -16.70 11.56 10.19
CA PRO A 330 -18.05 11.88 10.71
C PRO A 330 -19.17 11.50 9.74
N GLU A 331 -18.94 11.59 8.44
CA GLU A 331 -19.92 11.25 7.39
C GLU A 331 -20.26 9.76 7.34
N GLU A 332 -19.35 8.87 7.74
CA GLU A 332 -19.58 7.41 7.71
C GLU A 332 -20.60 6.97 8.76
N PHE A 333 -20.77 7.76 9.81
CA PHE A 333 -21.69 7.51 10.91
C PHE A 333 -22.82 8.55 11.00
N ASP A 334 -23.02 9.38 9.97
CA ASP A 334 -23.92 10.56 10.08
C ASP A 334 -23.74 11.26 11.43
N LEU A 335 -22.48 11.44 11.86
CA LEU A 335 -22.12 12.00 13.16
C LEU A 335 -22.34 13.52 13.16
N ARG A 336 -23.05 13.99 14.17
CA ARG A 336 -23.36 15.41 14.34
C ARG A 336 -22.91 15.88 15.73
N TRP A 337 -22.38 17.07 15.77
CA TRP A 337 -21.95 17.69 17.02
C TRP A 337 -23.00 18.69 17.49
N LEU A 338 -23.43 18.55 18.74
CA LEU A 338 -24.51 19.35 19.31
C LEU A 338 -24.05 20.05 20.60
N ASP A 339 -24.59 21.24 20.83
CA ASP A 339 -24.44 21.93 22.13
C ASP A 339 -25.44 21.40 23.18
N THR A 340 -25.44 22.06 24.35
CA THR A 340 -26.33 21.71 25.46
C THR A 340 -27.82 21.90 25.15
N THR A 341 -28.16 22.71 24.15
CA THR A 341 -29.53 22.98 23.72
C THR A 341 -30.00 22.03 22.61
N GLY A 342 -29.07 21.23 22.05
CA GLY A 342 -29.31 20.36 20.92
C GLY A 342 -29.12 21.05 19.56
N GLN A 343 -28.55 22.26 19.56
CA GLN A 343 -28.21 22.97 18.34
C GLN A 343 -26.91 22.38 17.74
N HIS A 344 -26.87 22.22 16.41
CA HIS A 344 -25.69 21.76 15.68
C HIS A 344 -24.55 22.77 15.75
N ILE A 345 -23.35 22.27 15.99
CA ILE A 345 -22.11 23.04 16.06
C ILE A 345 -21.13 22.49 15.02
N GLU A 346 -20.52 23.39 14.27
CA GLU A 346 -19.46 23.06 13.32
C GLU A 346 -18.09 23.22 13.99
N PRO A 347 -17.07 22.42 13.61
CA PRO A 347 -15.71 22.65 14.02
C PRO A 347 -15.20 24.00 13.50
N THR A 348 -14.36 24.67 14.26
CA THR A 348 -13.67 25.91 13.85
C THR A 348 -12.46 25.64 12.98
N ASP A 349 -11.88 24.44 13.09
CA ASP A 349 -10.81 23.90 12.27
C ASP A 349 -10.98 22.37 12.21
N GLU A 350 -10.71 21.75 11.08
CA GLU A 350 -10.80 20.30 10.94
C GLU A 350 -9.75 19.74 9.97
N ARG A 351 -9.40 18.47 10.19
CA ARG A 351 -8.52 17.74 9.29
C ARG A 351 -9.02 16.32 9.10
N ARG A 352 -9.04 15.89 7.84
CA ARG A 352 -9.16 14.47 7.48
C ARG A 352 -7.79 13.85 7.42
N LEU A 353 -7.67 12.66 7.95
CA LEU A 353 -6.41 11.94 8.10
C LEU A 353 -6.52 10.60 7.38
N VAL A 354 -5.38 10.09 6.94
CA VAL A 354 -5.33 8.74 6.37
C VAL A 354 -5.33 7.74 7.52
N ALA A 355 -6.38 6.92 7.57
CA ALA A 355 -6.47 5.91 8.61
C ALA A 355 -5.49 4.76 8.40
N ALA A 356 -4.94 4.30 9.50
CA ALA A 356 -4.30 2.99 9.57
C ALA A 356 -5.41 1.91 9.69
N HIS A 357 -6.05 1.56 8.57
CA HIS A 357 -7.01 0.46 8.56
C HIS A 357 -6.29 -0.87 8.67
N SER A 358 -6.38 -1.53 9.79
CA SER A 358 -5.97 -2.91 9.94
C SER A 358 -7.20 -3.78 10.27
N HIS A 359 -7.81 -4.33 9.25
CA HIS A 359 -8.78 -5.43 9.40
C HIS A 359 -8.16 -6.81 9.13
N ASP A 360 -6.87 -6.87 8.80
CA ASP A 360 -6.11 -8.10 8.66
C ASP A 360 -4.68 -7.88 9.14
N GLU A 361 -4.37 -8.45 10.30
CA GLU A 361 -3.14 -8.21 11.06
C GLU A 361 -1.85 -8.73 10.38
N GLN A 362 -1.93 -9.23 9.13
CA GLN A 362 -0.80 -9.95 8.57
C GLN A 362 0.10 -9.12 7.66
N ILE A 363 -0.42 -8.33 6.74
CA ILE A 363 0.41 -7.54 5.80
C ILE A 363 -0.08 -6.09 5.75
N THR A 364 0.84 -5.15 5.99
CA THR A 364 0.58 -3.71 5.99
C THR A 364 1.68 -2.95 5.26
N SER A 365 1.37 -1.71 4.85
CA SER A 365 2.33 -0.76 4.30
C SER A 365 2.72 0.28 5.34
N VAL A 366 4.00 0.56 5.49
CA VAL A 366 4.53 1.64 6.34
C VAL A 366 5.32 2.61 5.48
N GLY A 367 4.86 3.85 5.40
CA GLY A 367 5.57 4.96 4.77
C GLY A 367 6.39 5.75 5.80
N LEU A 368 7.62 6.10 5.44
CA LEU A 368 8.56 6.87 6.24
C LEU A 368 9.06 8.04 5.39
N ALA A 369 9.04 9.25 5.91
CA ALA A 369 9.50 10.43 5.18
C ALA A 369 10.26 11.40 6.07
N THR A 370 11.23 12.12 5.47
CA THR A 370 11.90 13.23 6.11
C THR A 370 12.48 14.19 5.07
N SER A 371 12.43 15.48 5.37
CA SER A 371 13.14 16.53 4.61
C SER A 371 14.58 16.75 5.10
N ALA A 372 14.95 16.21 6.26
CA ALA A 372 16.32 16.24 6.74
C ALA A 372 17.19 15.27 5.95
N PRO A 373 18.44 15.64 5.60
CA PRO A 373 19.38 14.72 4.98
C PRO A 373 19.66 13.51 5.87
N LEU A 374 19.93 12.36 5.27
CA LEU A 374 20.27 11.13 5.98
C LEU A 374 21.76 10.84 5.90
N ALA A 375 22.34 10.38 7.00
CA ALA A 375 23.70 9.87 7.02
C ALA A 375 23.73 8.42 6.50
N LEU A 376 24.46 8.14 5.43
CA LEU A 376 24.49 6.83 4.78
C LEU A 376 24.95 5.70 5.72
N ASP A 377 25.91 5.96 6.58
CA ASP A 377 26.40 5.03 7.59
C ASP A 377 25.32 4.67 8.62
N ARG A 378 24.50 5.66 9.05
CA ARG A 378 23.38 5.43 9.97
C ARG A 378 22.25 4.66 9.28
N VAL A 379 21.95 4.96 8.00
CA VAL A 379 20.98 4.20 7.20
C VAL A 379 21.39 2.74 7.12
N ASN A 380 22.65 2.46 6.79
CA ASN A 380 23.18 1.10 6.72
C ASN A 380 23.18 0.40 8.09
N ALA A 381 23.53 1.13 9.16
CA ALA A 381 23.50 0.61 10.53
C ALA A 381 22.08 0.27 11.02
N TRP A 382 21.07 0.97 10.54
CA TRP A 382 19.66 0.71 10.84
C TRP A 382 19.07 -0.42 9.98
N LEU A 383 19.23 -0.32 8.65
CA LEU A 383 18.65 -1.30 7.71
C LEU A 383 19.28 -2.69 7.85
N GLY A 384 20.57 -2.77 8.06
CA GLY A 384 21.27 -4.07 8.13
C GLY A 384 20.70 -5.00 9.22
N PRO A 385 20.59 -4.60 10.50
CA PRO A 385 19.91 -5.38 11.53
C PRO A 385 18.43 -5.64 11.22
N LEU A 386 17.68 -4.64 10.73
CA LEU A 386 16.28 -4.80 10.38
C LEU A 386 16.07 -5.92 9.36
N ILE A 387 16.84 -5.93 8.29
CA ILE A 387 16.78 -6.96 7.24
C ILE A 387 17.18 -8.33 7.79
N ARG A 388 18.22 -8.43 8.61
CA ARG A 388 18.64 -9.70 9.19
C ARG A 388 17.60 -10.31 10.13
N THR A 389 16.89 -9.48 10.89
CA THR A 389 15.94 -9.95 11.91
C THR A 389 14.51 -10.06 11.42
N ARG A 390 14.09 -9.20 10.49
CA ARG A 390 12.73 -9.08 10.01
C ARG A 390 12.59 -9.19 8.50
N GLY A 391 13.68 -9.48 7.78
CA GLY A 391 13.67 -9.47 6.31
C GLY A 391 12.69 -10.48 5.68
N GLN A 392 12.37 -11.59 6.36
CA GLN A 392 11.34 -12.52 5.91
C GLN A 392 9.92 -11.93 6.03
N ASP A 393 9.71 -11.04 7.00
CA ASP A 393 8.44 -10.35 7.19
C ASP A 393 8.29 -9.13 6.28
N ILE A 394 9.40 -8.53 5.82
CA ILE A 394 9.40 -7.41 4.89
C ILE A 394 9.31 -7.96 3.47
N LEU A 395 8.11 -7.97 2.90
CA LEU A 395 7.86 -8.51 1.56
C LEU A 395 8.47 -7.62 0.49
N ARG A 396 8.30 -6.30 0.63
CA ARG A 396 8.78 -5.31 -0.33
C ARG A 396 9.27 -4.05 0.36
N MET A 397 10.28 -3.44 -0.22
CA MET A 397 10.82 -2.16 0.21
C MET A 397 11.14 -1.30 -1.01
N LYS A 398 10.73 -0.02 -0.98
CA LYS A 398 11.05 0.95 -2.03
C LYS A 398 11.26 2.33 -1.41
N GLY A 399 12.26 3.06 -1.89
CA GLY A 399 12.49 4.41 -1.42
C GLY A 399 13.45 5.22 -2.26
N VAL A 400 13.40 6.53 -2.04
CA VAL A 400 14.40 7.48 -2.47
C VAL A 400 14.97 8.15 -1.25
N LEU A 401 16.28 8.23 -1.15
CA LEU A 401 16.96 8.82 -0.03
C LEU A 401 17.77 10.03 -0.47
N ALA A 402 17.67 11.11 0.28
CA ALA A 402 18.53 12.28 0.20
C ALA A 402 19.67 12.09 1.19
N ILE A 403 20.82 11.66 0.69
CA ILE A 403 22.02 11.39 1.51
C ILE A 403 22.82 12.68 1.68
N ASP A 404 23.26 12.92 2.91
CA ASP A 404 24.12 14.06 3.22
C ASP A 404 25.44 14.00 2.44
N GLY A 405 25.81 15.13 1.84
CA GLY A 405 27.03 15.23 1.03
C GLY A 405 26.95 14.60 -0.37
N ASP A 406 25.82 14.03 -0.78
CA ASP A 406 25.62 13.53 -2.15
C ASP A 406 24.50 14.31 -2.87
N ASP A 407 24.80 14.84 -4.05
CA ASP A 407 23.83 15.56 -4.87
C ASP A 407 22.97 14.65 -5.73
N ARG A 408 23.19 13.34 -5.65
CA ARG A 408 22.40 12.33 -6.36
C ARG A 408 21.29 11.78 -5.45
N ARG A 409 20.26 11.35 -6.09
CA ARG A 409 19.20 10.55 -5.44
C ARG A 409 19.74 9.16 -5.22
N TRP A 410 19.50 8.63 -4.04
CA TRP A 410 19.75 7.22 -3.73
C TRP A 410 18.45 6.46 -3.82
N VAL A 411 18.39 5.51 -4.76
CA VAL A 411 17.24 4.60 -4.90
C VAL A 411 17.51 3.37 -4.07
N LEU A 412 16.56 3.02 -3.22
CA LEU A 412 16.57 1.82 -2.40
C LEU A 412 15.39 0.94 -2.77
N GLN A 413 15.66 -0.34 -3.00
CA GLN A 413 14.64 -1.32 -3.32
C GLN A 413 14.98 -2.65 -2.69
N GLY A 414 13.94 -3.40 -2.31
CA GLY A 414 14.15 -4.69 -1.67
C GLY A 414 12.97 -5.63 -1.85
N VAL A 415 13.31 -6.91 -1.85
CA VAL A 415 12.37 -8.04 -1.84
C VAL A 415 12.85 -8.99 -0.77
N HIS A 416 12.11 -9.12 0.31
CA HIS A 416 12.50 -9.87 1.51
C HIS A 416 13.86 -9.41 2.05
N MET A 417 14.78 -10.36 2.21
CA MET A 417 16.13 -10.10 2.74
C MET A 417 17.09 -9.47 1.73
N LEU A 418 16.69 -9.35 0.48
CA LEU A 418 17.51 -8.83 -0.60
C LEU A 418 17.21 -7.35 -0.80
N VAL A 419 18.19 -6.52 -0.56
CA VAL A 419 18.10 -5.07 -0.71
C VAL A 419 19.20 -4.60 -1.63
N ASP A 420 18.84 -3.80 -2.59
CA ASP A 420 19.73 -3.08 -3.49
C ASP A 420 19.59 -1.59 -3.25
N SER A 421 20.71 -0.89 -3.24
CA SER A 421 20.74 0.57 -3.16
C SER A 421 21.80 1.12 -4.09
N ALA A 422 21.42 2.09 -4.89
CA ALA A 422 22.33 2.71 -5.84
C ALA A 422 22.09 4.22 -5.92
N ALA A 423 23.18 4.96 -6.13
CA ALA A 423 23.06 6.35 -6.51
C ALA A 423 22.50 6.42 -7.94
N ASP A 424 21.42 7.15 -8.09
CA ASP A 424 20.71 7.41 -9.34
C ASP A 424 21.15 8.76 -9.95
N ARG A 425 20.28 9.47 -10.59
CA ARG A 425 20.50 10.79 -11.17
C ARG A 425 20.67 11.89 -10.11
N LEU A 426 21.18 13.02 -10.53
CA LEU A 426 21.18 14.23 -9.73
C LEU A 426 19.73 14.69 -9.41
N TRP A 427 19.54 15.28 -8.24
CA TRP A 427 18.30 15.96 -7.91
C TRP A 427 18.05 17.11 -8.90
N SER A 428 16.81 17.21 -9.40
CA SER A 428 16.42 18.36 -10.23
C SER A 428 16.32 19.62 -9.36
N PRO A 429 16.68 20.80 -9.87
CA PRO A 429 16.55 22.07 -9.12
C PRO A 429 15.12 22.38 -8.65
N SER A 430 14.11 21.84 -9.34
CA SER A 430 12.69 22.00 -9.00
C SER A 430 12.13 20.88 -8.09
N GLU A 431 12.95 19.87 -7.80
CA GLU A 431 12.56 18.71 -7.02
C GLU A 431 12.95 18.91 -5.54
N PRO A 432 12.01 18.80 -4.58
CA PRO A 432 12.37 18.89 -3.17
C PRO A 432 13.27 17.71 -2.78
N ARG A 433 14.44 18.00 -2.18
CA ARG A 433 15.30 16.95 -1.63
C ARG A 433 14.68 16.43 -0.35
N ARG A 434 14.09 15.25 -0.42
CA ARG A 434 13.54 14.56 0.75
C ARG A 434 13.73 13.06 0.63
N SER A 435 13.84 12.40 1.75
CA SER A 435 13.92 10.95 1.82
C SER A 435 12.54 10.37 2.05
N GLU A 436 12.23 9.33 1.32
CA GLU A 436 10.95 8.64 1.36
C GLU A 436 11.20 7.14 1.22
N LEU A 437 10.68 6.35 2.15
CA LEU A 437 10.86 4.90 2.19
C LEU A 437 9.54 4.23 2.54
N VAL A 438 9.17 3.23 1.77
CA VAL A 438 7.98 2.41 2.02
C VAL A 438 8.40 0.98 2.25
N LEU A 439 7.87 0.40 3.31
CA LEU A 439 7.99 -1.02 3.63
C LEU A 439 6.60 -1.66 3.58
N ILE A 440 6.49 -2.79 2.90
CA ILE A 440 5.28 -3.63 2.87
C ILE A 440 5.65 -4.96 3.50
N GLY A 441 4.93 -5.40 4.53
CA GLY A 441 5.28 -6.62 5.23
C GLY A 441 4.33 -7.00 6.36
N ARG A 442 4.68 -8.09 7.05
CA ARG A 442 3.89 -8.67 8.14
C ARG A 442 4.30 -8.11 9.48
N GLY A 443 3.29 -7.73 10.28
CA GLY A 443 3.52 -7.31 11.66
C GLY A 443 4.55 -6.19 11.80
N LEU A 444 4.56 -5.22 10.87
CA LEU A 444 5.50 -4.10 10.89
C LEU A 444 5.18 -3.16 12.05
N ASP A 445 6.14 -2.96 12.95
CA ASP A 445 6.04 -1.94 14.00
C ASP A 445 6.39 -0.56 13.40
N ARG A 446 5.34 0.19 13.03
CA ARG A 446 5.46 1.53 12.47
C ARG A 446 6.29 2.47 13.35
N GLN A 447 6.04 2.47 14.67
CA GLN A 447 6.73 3.36 15.59
C GLN A 447 8.23 3.03 15.69
N ALA A 448 8.57 1.74 15.74
CA ALA A 448 9.97 1.31 15.72
C ALA A 448 10.66 1.68 14.40
N LEU A 449 9.96 1.50 13.27
CA LEU A 449 10.47 1.88 11.95
C LEU A 449 10.66 3.40 11.84
N GLN A 450 9.69 4.20 12.29
CA GLN A 450 9.78 5.65 12.29
C GLN A 450 10.93 6.16 13.17
N ARG A 451 11.08 5.63 14.40
CA ARG A 451 12.20 5.98 15.29
C ARG A 451 13.55 5.63 14.65
N GLY A 452 13.66 4.44 14.06
CA GLY A 452 14.89 4.01 13.40
C GLY A 452 15.25 4.89 12.21
N PHE A 453 14.27 5.22 11.37
CA PHE A 453 14.46 6.09 10.22
C PHE A 453 14.81 7.53 10.63
N SER A 454 14.13 8.07 11.64
CA SER A 454 14.44 9.41 12.17
C SER A 454 15.84 9.47 12.79
N ALA A 455 16.34 8.41 13.40
CA ALA A 455 17.70 8.35 13.94
C ALA A 455 18.80 8.37 12.86
N CYS A 456 18.44 8.16 11.58
CA CYS A 456 19.37 8.25 10.45
C CYS A 456 19.62 9.70 10.00
N GLN A 457 18.87 10.68 10.49
CA GLN A 457 19.04 12.10 10.14
C GLN A 457 20.38 12.64 10.66
N VAL A 458 20.95 13.57 9.92
CA VAL A 458 22.23 14.23 10.26
C VAL A 458 22.06 15.18 11.43
#